data_e98e2b194cc3fe9f5da57f05ace1ab4b
#
_entry.id   e98e2b194cc3fe9f5da57f05ace1ab4b
#
_cell.length_a   1.000
_cell.length_b   1.000
_cell.length_c   1.000
_cell.angle_alpha   90.00
_cell.angle_beta   90.00
_cell.angle_gamma   90.00
#
_symmetry.space_group_name_H-M   'P 1'
#
loop_
_entity.id
_entity.type
_entity.pdbx_description
1 polymer ?
#
loop_
_entity_poly.entity_id
_entity_poly.type
_entity_poly.pdbx_seq_one_letter_code
_entity_poly.pdbx_strand_id
1 'polypeptide(L)'
;KFYKTNICDREAIYKIFEDEKPNIVVNFAAESHVDRSIENPEVFLKTNILGTQVLMDACRKYGIDRYHQVSTDEVYGDLPLERPDLLFTEGTPIHTSSPYSASKASADLLVLAYHRTYGLPVTISRCSNNYGPYHFPEKLIPLMIANALNEKPLPVYGKGENVRDWLYVEDHCKAIDLIIHKGTVGEVYNV
;
A
#
# COMPACT_ATOMS: atom_id res chain seq x y z
N LYS A 1 -17.70 13.59 -3.02
CA LYS A 1 -18.74 12.53 -3.12
C LYS A 1 -18.18 11.21 -2.62
N PHE A 2 -19.03 10.29 -2.17
CA PHE A 2 -18.65 8.95 -1.72
C PHE A 2 -19.36 7.90 -2.60
N TYR A 3 -18.58 6.96 -3.15
CA TYR A 3 -19.06 5.84 -3.94
C TYR A 3 -18.65 4.55 -3.25
N LYS A 4 -19.61 3.78 -2.74
CA LYS A 4 -19.34 2.47 -2.16
C LYS A 4 -19.27 1.43 -3.30
N THR A 5 -18.05 1.19 -3.80
CA THR A 5 -17.81 0.22 -4.87
C THR A 5 -16.53 -0.57 -4.66
N ASN A 6 -16.41 -1.71 -5.32
CA ASN A 6 -15.20 -2.51 -5.34
C ASN A 6 -14.30 -2.00 -6.47
N ILE A 7 -13.01 -1.80 -6.20
CA ILE A 7 -12.05 -1.35 -7.24
C ILE A 7 -11.87 -2.37 -8.38
N CYS A 8 -12.27 -3.63 -8.17
CA CYS A 8 -12.30 -4.65 -9.22
C CYS A 8 -13.52 -4.54 -10.14
N ASP A 9 -14.54 -3.76 -9.77
CA ASP A 9 -15.73 -3.53 -10.60
C ASP A 9 -15.42 -2.48 -11.68
N ARG A 10 -15.01 -2.96 -12.84
CA ARG A 10 -14.58 -2.14 -13.97
C ARG A 10 -15.68 -1.17 -14.43
N GLU A 11 -16.92 -1.62 -14.49
CA GLU A 11 -18.03 -0.80 -14.98
C GLU A 11 -18.31 0.34 -14.00
N ALA A 12 -18.38 0.04 -12.70
CA ALA A 12 -18.58 1.04 -11.66
C ALA A 12 -17.41 2.05 -11.61
N ILE A 13 -16.15 1.60 -11.69
CA ILE A 13 -14.98 2.48 -11.73
C ILE A 13 -15.03 3.39 -12.97
N TYR A 14 -15.29 2.85 -14.14
CA TYR A 14 -15.38 3.65 -15.38
C TYR A 14 -16.50 4.69 -15.28
N LYS A 15 -17.67 4.32 -14.74
CA LYS A 15 -18.77 5.24 -14.51
C LYS A 15 -18.38 6.39 -13.58
N ILE A 16 -17.64 6.10 -12.49
CA ILE A 16 -17.12 7.14 -11.58
C ILE A 16 -16.19 8.10 -12.34
N PHE A 17 -15.27 7.59 -13.17
CA PHE A 17 -14.37 8.43 -13.95
C PHE A 17 -15.10 9.30 -14.97
N GLU A 18 -16.17 8.78 -15.59
CA GLU A 18 -17.01 9.55 -16.52
C GLU A 18 -17.75 10.69 -15.81
N ASP A 19 -18.33 10.40 -14.65
CA ASP A 19 -19.16 11.34 -13.90
C ASP A 19 -18.34 12.40 -13.18
N GLU A 20 -17.19 12.03 -12.57
CA GLU A 20 -16.41 12.91 -11.70
C GLU A 20 -15.16 13.50 -12.38
N LYS A 21 -14.67 12.90 -13.45
CA LYS A 21 -13.50 13.35 -14.23
C LYS A 21 -12.29 13.69 -13.34
N PRO A 22 -11.81 12.75 -12.51
CA PRO A 22 -10.71 13.02 -11.60
C PRO A 22 -9.42 13.38 -12.37
N ASN A 23 -8.67 14.37 -11.89
CA ASN A 23 -7.35 14.71 -12.39
C ASN A 23 -6.27 13.86 -11.75
N ILE A 24 -6.45 13.55 -10.46
CA ILE A 24 -5.49 12.81 -9.65
C ILE A 24 -6.19 11.59 -9.05
N VAL A 25 -5.52 10.45 -9.11
CA VAL A 25 -6.00 9.21 -8.49
C VAL A 25 -4.97 8.75 -7.47
N VAL A 26 -5.40 8.56 -6.22
CA VAL A 26 -4.56 8.02 -5.14
C VAL A 26 -5.16 6.70 -4.68
N ASN A 27 -4.41 5.63 -4.88
CA ASN A 27 -4.88 4.29 -4.52
C ASN A 27 -4.39 3.87 -3.14
N PHE A 28 -5.28 3.96 -2.14
CA PHE A 28 -5.10 3.38 -0.81
C PHE A 28 -5.76 2.00 -0.67
N ALA A 29 -6.62 1.64 -1.63
CA ALA A 29 -7.41 0.41 -1.52
C ALA A 29 -6.51 -0.82 -1.61
N ALA A 30 -6.54 -1.63 -0.57
CA ALA A 30 -5.80 -2.90 -0.50
C ALA A 30 -6.37 -3.82 0.58
N GLU A 31 -6.24 -5.12 0.36
CA GLU A 31 -6.20 -6.07 1.46
C GLU A 31 -4.81 -5.97 2.12
N SER A 32 -4.75 -5.84 3.46
CA SER A 32 -3.51 -5.46 4.15
C SER A 32 -3.17 -6.28 5.40
N HIS A 33 -3.88 -7.37 5.68
CA HIS A 33 -3.61 -8.20 6.85
C HIS A 33 -2.80 -9.43 6.47
N VAL A 34 -1.53 -9.51 6.92
CA VAL A 34 -0.58 -10.56 6.53
C VAL A 34 -1.14 -11.96 6.84
N ASP A 35 -1.62 -12.22 8.07
CA ASP A 35 -2.14 -13.54 8.45
C ASP A 35 -3.31 -13.98 7.56
N ARG A 36 -4.24 -13.06 7.26
CA ARG A 36 -5.33 -13.34 6.31
C ARG A 36 -4.83 -13.65 4.91
N SER A 37 -3.70 -13.07 4.50
CA SER A 37 -3.11 -13.39 3.19
C SER A 37 -2.56 -14.81 3.11
N ILE A 38 -2.15 -15.37 4.25
CA ILE A 38 -1.70 -16.76 4.35
C ILE A 38 -2.89 -17.72 4.26
N GLU A 39 -4.00 -17.37 4.93
CA GLU A 39 -5.22 -18.19 4.94
C GLU A 39 -5.97 -18.12 3.60
N ASN A 40 -6.07 -16.95 2.99
CA ASN A 40 -6.81 -16.73 1.75
C ASN A 40 -6.09 -15.75 0.81
N PRO A 41 -5.05 -16.17 0.09
CA PRO A 41 -4.27 -15.30 -0.78
C PRO A 41 -5.06 -14.77 -1.99
N GLU A 42 -6.10 -15.48 -2.43
CA GLU A 42 -6.88 -15.11 -3.64
C GLU A 42 -7.50 -13.71 -3.53
N VAL A 43 -8.02 -13.35 -2.35
CA VAL A 43 -8.63 -12.03 -2.13
C VAL A 43 -7.60 -10.92 -2.30
N PHE A 44 -6.35 -11.16 -1.85
CA PHE A 44 -5.23 -10.23 -2.01
C PHE A 44 -4.83 -10.05 -3.47
N LEU A 45 -4.76 -11.15 -4.23
CA LEU A 45 -4.46 -11.10 -5.67
C LEU A 45 -5.56 -10.32 -6.42
N LYS A 46 -6.82 -10.59 -6.13
CA LYS A 46 -7.94 -9.87 -6.74
C LYS A 46 -7.89 -8.38 -6.41
N THR A 47 -7.87 -8.03 -5.12
CA THR A 47 -7.93 -6.62 -4.71
C THR A 47 -6.66 -5.87 -5.09
N ASN A 48 -5.48 -6.37 -4.70
CA ASN A 48 -4.25 -5.60 -4.81
C ASN A 48 -3.69 -5.58 -6.23
N ILE A 49 -3.90 -6.64 -7.03
CA ILE A 49 -3.38 -6.71 -8.40
C ILE A 49 -4.46 -6.36 -9.42
N LEU A 50 -5.55 -7.14 -9.46
CA LEU A 50 -6.60 -6.90 -10.47
C LEU A 50 -7.33 -5.58 -10.24
N GLY A 51 -7.60 -5.20 -8.97
CA GLY A 51 -8.17 -3.90 -8.65
C GLY A 51 -7.26 -2.74 -9.07
N THR A 52 -5.95 -2.85 -8.83
CA THR A 52 -4.97 -1.87 -9.32
C THR A 52 -4.99 -1.80 -10.85
N GLN A 53 -5.04 -2.93 -11.55
CA GLN A 53 -5.12 -2.96 -13.01
C GLN A 53 -6.39 -2.27 -13.53
N VAL A 54 -7.54 -2.46 -12.89
CA VAL A 54 -8.78 -1.78 -13.28
C VAL A 54 -8.66 -0.26 -13.15
N LEU A 55 -8.07 0.23 -12.04
CA LEU A 55 -7.80 1.66 -11.84
C LEU A 55 -6.83 2.21 -12.89
N MET A 56 -5.75 1.48 -13.18
CA MET A 56 -4.76 1.89 -14.19
C MET A 56 -5.37 1.96 -15.59
N ASP A 57 -6.24 1.02 -15.96
CA ASP A 57 -6.97 1.06 -17.22
C ASP A 57 -7.92 2.26 -17.30
N ALA A 58 -8.63 2.58 -16.20
CA ALA A 58 -9.46 3.77 -16.12
C ALA A 58 -8.63 5.04 -16.28
N CYS A 59 -7.52 5.14 -15.56
CA CYS A 59 -6.59 6.27 -15.65
C CYS A 59 -6.08 6.48 -17.09
N ARG A 60 -5.73 5.40 -17.78
CA ARG A 60 -5.30 5.43 -19.17
C ARG A 60 -6.43 5.85 -20.12
N LYS A 61 -7.64 5.31 -19.92
CA LYS A 61 -8.80 5.57 -20.79
C LYS A 61 -9.27 7.01 -20.71
N TYR A 62 -9.32 7.58 -19.50
CA TYR A 62 -9.90 8.90 -19.27
C TYR A 62 -8.88 10.04 -19.22
N GLY A 63 -7.59 9.71 -19.20
CA GLY A 63 -6.50 10.69 -19.13
C GLY A 63 -6.46 11.41 -17.79
N ILE A 64 -5.46 11.11 -16.96
CA ILE A 64 -5.28 11.76 -15.66
C ILE A 64 -3.93 12.48 -15.60
N ASP A 65 -3.82 13.46 -14.70
CA ASP A 65 -2.57 14.20 -14.52
C ASP A 65 -1.59 13.45 -13.61
N ARG A 66 -2.10 12.62 -12.68
CA ARG A 66 -1.29 11.85 -11.74
C ARG A 66 -2.00 10.62 -11.20
N TYR A 67 -1.30 9.48 -11.16
CA TYR A 67 -1.67 8.31 -10.36
C TYR A 67 -0.64 8.08 -9.27
N HIS A 68 -1.09 7.93 -8.03
CA HIS A 68 -0.23 7.58 -6.90
C HIS A 68 -0.65 6.26 -6.27
N GLN A 69 0.31 5.32 -6.19
CA GLN A 69 0.13 4.03 -5.53
C GLN A 69 0.72 4.08 -4.12
N VAL A 70 -0.11 3.86 -3.11
CA VAL A 70 0.36 3.65 -1.74
C VAL A 70 0.72 2.19 -1.56
N SER A 71 2.00 1.92 -1.32
CA SER A 71 2.60 0.59 -1.14
C SER A 71 3.22 0.45 0.27
N THR A 72 4.09 -0.51 0.45
CA THR A 72 4.68 -0.88 1.74
C THR A 72 6.15 -1.25 1.59
N ASP A 73 6.94 -1.04 2.62
CA ASP A 73 8.33 -1.51 2.75
C ASP A 73 8.45 -3.04 2.80
N GLU A 74 7.36 -3.75 3.17
CA GLU A 74 7.34 -5.21 3.19
C GLU A 74 7.62 -5.86 1.81
N VAL A 75 7.58 -5.09 0.73
CA VAL A 75 8.00 -5.57 -0.60
C VAL A 75 9.50 -5.88 -0.67
N TYR A 76 10.30 -5.30 0.21
CA TYR A 76 11.75 -5.53 0.28
C TYR A 76 12.13 -6.78 1.07
N GLY A 77 11.20 -7.33 1.87
CA GLY A 77 11.45 -8.48 2.75
C GLY A 77 12.01 -8.09 4.11
N ASP A 78 12.93 -8.91 4.62
CA ASP A 78 13.47 -8.76 5.96
C ASP A 78 14.95 -8.38 5.93
N LEU A 79 15.37 -7.59 6.92
CA LEU A 79 16.79 -7.31 7.19
C LEU A 79 17.29 -8.20 8.33
N PRO A 80 18.56 -8.69 8.27
CA PRO A 80 19.14 -9.47 9.35
C PRO A 80 19.21 -8.65 10.65
N LEU A 81 18.78 -9.23 11.77
CA LEU A 81 18.81 -8.55 13.08
C LEU A 81 20.23 -8.19 13.53
N GLU A 82 21.22 -8.97 13.07
CA GLU A 82 22.64 -8.77 13.38
C GLU A 82 23.26 -7.61 12.59
N ARG A 83 22.53 -7.02 11.66
CA ARG A 83 23.01 -5.94 10.79
C ARG A 83 22.12 -4.69 10.91
N PRO A 84 22.13 -4.01 12.08
CA PRO A 84 21.31 -2.79 12.29
C PRO A 84 21.78 -1.60 11.44
N ASP A 85 22.91 -1.72 10.77
CA ASP A 85 23.45 -0.75 9.81
C ASP A 85 22.77 -0.79 8.43
N LEU A 86 22.05 -1.87 8.12
CA LEU A 86 21.36 -2.02 6.84
C LEU A 86 20.01 -1.30 6.87
N LEU A 87 19.72 -0.59 5.80
CA LEU A 87 18.47 0.11 5.57
C LEU A 87 17.94 -0.22 4.17
N PHE A 88 16.63 -0.22 4.02
CA PHE A 88 16.02 -0.28 2.70
C PHE A 88 16.17 1.06 1.98
N THR A 89 16.50 0.98 0.72
CA THR A 89 16.51 2.11 -0.22
C THR A 89 15.56 1.78 -1.39
N GLU A 90 15.19 2.77 -2.18
CA GLU A 90 14.34 2.57 -3.36
C GLU A 90 15.00 1.64 -4.40
N GLY A 91 16.33 1.53 -4.38
CA GLY A 91 17.11 0.62 -5.20
C GLY A 91 17.24 -0.81 -4.63
N THR A 92 16.75 -1.06 -3.41
CA THR A 92 16.78 -2.41 -2.81
C THR A 92 15.94 -3.37 -3.67
N PRO A 93 16.46 -4.55 -4.02
CA PRO A 93 15.71 -5.57 -4.75
C PRO A 93 14.45 -6.00 -4.01
N ILE A 94 13.37 -6.21 -4.75
CA ILE A 94 12.12 -6.76 -4.21
C ILE A 94 12.34 -8.22 -3.81
N HIS A 95 12.06 -8.55 -2.53
CA HIS A 95 12.22 -9.88 -1.97
C HIS A 95 11.13 -10.18 -0.94
N THR A 96 9.92 -10.47 -1.42
CA THR A 96 8.71 -10.59 -0.60
C THR A 96 8.70 -11.84 0.28
N SER A 97 8.18 -11.72 1.51
CA SER A 97 8.12 -12.79 2.51
C SER A 97 6.70 -13.33 2.77
N SER A 98 5.67 -12.74 2.17
CA SER A 98 4.26 -13.15 2.38
C SER A 98 3.42 -13.00 1.11
N PRO A 99 2.24 -13.67 1.01
CA PRO A 99 1.31 -13.42 -0.09
C PRO A 99 0.83 -11.98 -0.16
N TYR A 100 0.68 -11.30 0.99
CA TYR A 100 0.39 -9.86 1.05
C TYR A 100 1.50 -9.04 0.37
N SER A 101 2.74 -9.16 0.85
CA SER A 101 3.86 -8.40 0.28
C SER A 101 4.09 -8.72 -1.19
N ALA A 102 3.90 -9.98 -1.60
CA ALA A 102 3.95 -10.38 -3.01
C ALA A 102 2.87 -9.70 -3.86
N SER A 103 1.63 -9.59 -3.34
CA SER A 103 0.55 -8.90 -4.03
C SER A 103 0.79 -7.39 -4.17
N LYS A 104 1.38 -6.75 -3.15
CA LYS A 104 1.76 -5.33 -3.18
C LYS A 104 2.92 -5.08 -4.15
N ALA A 105 3.95 -5.92 -4.11
CA ALA A 105 5.06 -5.86 -5.06
C ALA A 105 4.60 -6.05 -6.51
N SER A 106 3.68 -6.98 -6.75
CA SER A 106 3.08 -7.18 -8.07
C SER A 106 2.31 -5.95 -8.56
N ALA A 107 1.56 -5.29 -7.66
CA ALA A 107 0.89 -4.04 -7.97
C ALA A 107 1.89 -2.92 -8.31
N ASP A 108 2.98 -2.76 -7.54
CA ASP A 108 4.05 -1.80 -7.82
C ASP A 108 4.67 -2.02 -9.21
N LEU A 109 5.03 -3.27 -9.51
CA LEU A 109 5.60 -3.63 -10.81
C LEU A 109 4.62 -3.37 -11.96
N LEU A 110 3.33 -3.62 -11.75
CA LEU A 110 2.29 -3.32 -12.72
C LEU A 110 2.17 -1.81 -12.97
N VAL A 111 2.17 -1.00 -11.92
CA VAL A 111 2.13 0.47 -12.00
C VAL A 111 3.32 1.01 -12.80
N LEU A 112 4.54 0.54 -12.51
CA LEU A 112 5.75 0.91 -13.26
C LEU A 112 5.71 0.43 -14.72
N ALA A 113 5.14 -0.75 -14.97
CA ALA A 113 4.96 -1.26 -16.32
C ALA A 113 4.00 -0.38 -17.14
N TYR A 114 2.91 0.10 -16.55
CA TYR A 114 2.00 1.03 -17.21
C TYR A 114 2.66 2.37 -17.54
N HIS A 115 3.52 2.86 -16.64
CA HIS A 115 4.34 4.04 -16.94
C HIS A 115 5.24 3.79 -18.16
N ARG A 116 6.02 2.72 -18.13
CA ARG A 116 6.98 2.41 -19.21
C ARG A 116 6.31 2.11 -20.56
N THR A 117 5.16 1.45 -20.54
CA THR A 117 4.49 0.97 -21.76
C THR A 117 3.55 2.02 -22.35
N TYR A 118 2.85 2.76 -21.50
CA TYR A 118 1.78 3.67 -21.92
C TYR A 118 2.04 5.14 -21.57
N GLY A 119 3.16 5.45 -20.90
CA GLY A 119 3.48 6.81 -20.48
C GLY A 119 2.59 7.35 -19.37
N LEU A 120 1.89 6.47 -18.61
CA LEU A 120 1.00 6.92 -17.54
C LEU A 120 1.80 7.66 -16.45
N PRO A 121 1.36 8.86 -15.99
CA PRO A 121 2.08 9.65 -15.00
C PRO A 121 1.88 9.08 -13.60
N VAL A 122 2.74 8.16 -13.17
CA VAL A 122 2.65 7.43 -11.91
C VAL A 122 3.71 7.86 -10.90
N THR A 123 3.42 7.66 -9.61
CA THR A 123 4.38 7.64 -8.51
C THR A 123 3.98 6.55 -7.51
N ILE A 124 4.94 6.03 -6.76
CA ILE A 124 4.71 5.02 -5.72
C ILE A 124 5.34 5.50 -4.42
N SER A 125 4.63 5.35 -3.29
CA SER A 125 5.23 5.45 -1.95
C SER A 125 5.27 4.08 -1.30
N ARG A 126 6.37 3.73 -0.64
CA ARG A 126 6.55 2.54 0.20
C ARG A 126 6.77 3.00 1.62
N CYS A 127 5.75 2.83 2.46
CA CYS A 127 5.80 3.27 3.84
C CYS A 127 6.10 2.11 4.80
N SER A 128 6.69 2.46 5.94
CA SER A 128 6.79 1.58 7.10
C SER A 128 5.43 1.44 7.82
N ASN A 129 5.39 0.75 8.96
CA ASN A 129 4.16 0.56 9.72
C ASN A 129 3.62 1.90 10.22
N ASN A 130 2.39 2.22 9.88
CA ASN A 130 1.73 3.44 10.32
C ASN A 130 1.11 3.28 11.70
N TYR A 131 1.12 4.35 12.51
CA TYR A 131 0.39 4.46 13.76
C TYR A 131 -0.26 5.84 13.90
N GLY A 132 -1.27 5.94 14.77
CA GLY A 132 -1.93 7.21 15.05
C GLY A 132 -3.44 7.10 15.16
N PRO A 133 -4.15 8.25 15.10
CA PRO A 133 -5.61 8.29 15.15
C PRO A 133 -6.27 7.40 14.10
N TYR A 134 -7.39 6.77 14.48
CA TYR A 134 -8.18 5.88 13.62
C TYR A 134 -7.46 4.60 13.17
N HIS A 135 -6.34 4.23 13.80
CA HIS A 135 -5.67 2.97 13.53
C HIS A 135 -6.62 1.80 13.79
N PHE A 136 -6.76 0.89 12.81
CA PHE A 136 -7.75 -0.16 12.88
C PHE A 136 -7.53 -1.10 14.07
N PRO A 137 -8.58 -1.46 14.85
CA PRO A 137 -8.44 -2.14 16.14
C PRO A 137 -7.73 -3.49 16.13
N GLU A 138 -7.69 -4.19 14.99
CA GLU A 138 -6.97 -5.47 14.87
C GLU A 138 -5.46 -5.34 14.71
N LYS A 139 -4.97 -4.12 14.46
CA LYS A 139 -3.53 -3.87 14.30
C LYS A 139 -2.83 -3.82 15.64
N LEU A 140 -1.50 -4.09 15.64
CA LEU A 140 -0.71 -4.33 16.83
C LEU A 140 -0.95 -3.32 17.97
N ILE A 141 -0.75 -2.03 17.72
CA ILE A 141 -0.80 -1.01 18.78
C ILE A 141 -2.20 -0.90 19.39
N PRO A 142 -3.30 -0.68 18.63
CA PRO A 142 -4.63 -0.59 19.24
C PRO A 142 -5.11 -1.91 19.84
N LEU A 143 -4.71 -3.06 19.28
CA LEU A 143 -5.03 -4.37 19.83
C LEU A 143 -4.39 -4.57 21.20
N MET A 144 -3.10 -4.24 21.36
CA MET A 144 -2.39 -4.33 22.63
C MET A 144 -3.01 -3.40 23.67
N ILE A 145 -3.34 -2.16 23.31
CA ILE A 145 -4.00 -1.21 24.20
C ILE A 145 -5.37 -1.74 24.64
N ALA A 146 -6.19 -2.19 23.68
CA ALA A 146 -7.52 -2.71 23.98
C ALA A 146 -7.46 -3.95 24.87
N ASN A 147 -6.54 -4.88 24.62
CA ASN A 147 -6.37 -6.07 25.45
C ASN A 147 -5.89 -5.70 26.86
N ALA A 148 -4.89 -4.83 26.98
CA ALA A 148 -4.39 -4.38 28.28
C ALA A 148 -5.48 -3.71 29.13
N LEU A 149 -6.27 -2.81 28.55
CA LEU A 149 -7.38 -2.15 29.22
C LEU A 149 -8.52 -3.09 29.64
N ASN A 150 -8.65 -4.23 28.99
CA ASN A 150 -9.66 -5.25 29.32
C ASN A 150 -9.07 -6.47 30.05
N GLU A 151 -7.85 -6.37 30.59
CA GLU A 151 -7.14 -7.43 31.31
C GLU A 151 -7.06 -8.76 30.51
N LYS A 152 -6.99 -8.65 29.18
CA LYS A 152 -6.83 -9.80 28.28
C LYS A 152 -5.36 -10.06 28.01
N PRO A 153 -4.98 -11.32 27.66
CA PRO A 153 -3.61 -11.65 27.25
C PRO A 153 -3.15 -10.82 26.06
N LEU A 154 -1.90 -10.37 26.12
CA LEU A 154 -1.25 -9.67 25.02
C LEU A 154 -0.62 -10.70 24.07
N PRO A 155 -1.06 -10.78 22.80
CA PRO A 155 -0.50 -11.71 21.84
C PRO A 155 0.93 -11.30 21.46
N VAL A 156 1.88 -12.25 21.57
CA VAL A 156 3.27 -12.07 21.16
C VAL A 156 3.58 -13.09 20.09
N TYR A 157 4.02 -12.64 18.91
CA TYR A 157 4.44 -13.53 17.84
C TYR A 157 5.84 -14.08 18.09
N GLY A 158 5.98 -15.42 18.00
CA GLY A 158 7.26 -16.08 18.25
C GLY A 158 7.86 -15.72 19.60
N LYS A 159 9.08 -15.20 19.61
CA LYS A 159 9.79 -14.75 20.81
C LYS A 159 9.66 -13.25 21.08
N GLY A 160 8.91 -12.52 20.25
CA GLY A 160 8.77 -11.07 20.36
C GLY A 160 9.99 -10.28 19.85
N GLU A 161 10.82 -10.89 19.01
CA GLU A 161 12.05 -10.29 18.46
C GLU A 161 11.81 -9.47 17.17
N ASN A 162 10.55 -9.35 16.74
CA ASN A 162 10.20 -8.60 15.54
C ASN A 162 10.53 -7.12 15.71
N VAL A 163 11.37 -6.59 14.84
CA VAL A 163 11.67 -5.16 14.74
C VAL A 163 10.79 -4.54 13.68
N ARG A 164 10.24 -3.36 13.97
CA ARG A 164 9.41 -2.58 13.05
C ARG A 164 9.77 -1.12 13.16
N ASP A 165 9.78 -0.44 12.05
CA ASP A 165 9.79 1.01 11.99
C ASP A 165 8.35 1.53 12.05
N TRP A 166 8.15 2.69 12.72
CA TRP A 166 6.83 3.23 12.97
C TRP A 166 6.74 4.67 12.48
N LEU A 167 5.86 4.88 11.52
CA LEU A 167 5.60 6.17 10.89
C LEU A 167 4.28 6.76 11.43
N TYR A 168 4.34 8.00 11.93
CA TYR A 168 3.12 8.68 12.35
C TYR A 168 2.25 9.01 11.13
N VAL A 169 0.95 8.68 11.22
CA VAL A 169 0.05 8.70 10.06
C VAL A 169 -0.07 10.07 9.40
N GLU A 170 -0.02 11.18 10.17
CA GLU A 170 -0.06 12.53 9.58
C GLU A 170 1.21 12.85 8.79
N ASP A 171 2.37 12.36 9.21
CA ASP A 171 3.61 12.55 8.46
C ASP A 171 3.60 11.72 7.18
N HIS A 172 3.02 10.51 7.20
CA HIS A 172 2.76 9.75 5.98
C HIS A 172 1.82 10.51 5.02
N CYS A 173 0.74 11.10 5.53
CA CYS A 173 -0.16 11.90 4.70
C CYS A 173 0.55 13.10 4.07
N LYS A 174 1.40 13.81 4.82
CA LYS A 174 2.23 14.92 4.29
C LYS A 174 3.21 14.46 3.21
N ALA A 175 3.84 13.29 3.41
CA ALA A 175 4.74 12.72 2.42
C ALA A 175 4.00 12.36 1.12
N ILE A 176 2.82 11.71 1.21
CA ILE A 176 1.98 11.42 0.05
C ILE A 176 1.59 12.71 -0.68
N ASP A 177 1.14 13.74 0.03
CA ASP A 177 0.78 15.03 -0.55
C ASP A 177 1.96 15.65 -1.30
N LEU A 178 3.14 15.64 -0.68
CA LEU A 178 4.38 16.13 -1.30
C LEU A 178 4.73 15.34 -2.57
N ILE A 179 4.65 14.01 -2.53
CA ILE A 179 4.95 13.15 -3.69
C ILE A 179 3.96 13.39 -4.83
N ILE A 180 2.67 13.51 -4.53
CA ILE A 180 1.64 13.78 -5.55
C ILE A 180 1.93 15.08 -6.28
N HIS A 181 2.31 16.15 -5.57
CA HIS A 181 2.48 17.48 -6.14
C HIS A 181 3.89 17.76 -6.71
N LYS A 182 4.94 17.14 -6.14
CA LYS A 182 6.33 17.45 -6.46
C LYS A 182 7.19 16.25 -6.84
N GLY A 183 6.67 15.02 -6.67
CA GLY A 183 7.39 13.80 -7.01
C GLY A 183 7.64 13.68 -8.51
N THR A 184 8.78 13.13 -8.87
CA THR A 184 9.14 12.80 -10.25
C THR A 184 8.30 11.65 -10.75
N VAL A 185 7.71 11.80 -11.94
CA VAL A 185 6.91 10.75 -12.59
C VAL A 185 7.77 9.52 -12.86
N GLY A 186 7.24 8.34 -12.55
CA GLY A 186 7.92 7.06 -12.74
C GLY A 186 8.76 6.62 -11.54
N GLU A 187 8.91 7.46 -10.50
CA GLU A 187 9.77 7.18 -9.35
C GLU A 187 9.01 6.54 -8.18
N VAL A 188 9.78 5.83 -7.36
CA VAL A 188 9.39 5.22 -6.08
C VAL A 188 10.02 6.02 -4.94
N TYR A 189 9.31 6.16 -3.84
CA TYR A 189 9.75 6.89 -2.64
C TYR A 189 9.54 6.04 -1.39
N ASN A 190 10.57 5.84 -0.60
CA ASN A 190 10.45 5.30 0.75
C ASN A 190 10.01 6.41 1.72
N VAL A 191 9.10 6.07 2.64
CA VAL A 191 8.53 7.02 3.61
C VAL A 191 8.56 6.42 5.01
#